data_23e66e8df227806df65686abc9ade828
#
_entry.id   23e66e8df227806df65686abc9ade828
#
_cell.length_a   1.000
_cell.length_b   1.000
_cell.length_c   1.000
_cell.angle_alpha   90.00
_cell.angle_beta   90.00
_cell.angle_gamma   90.00
#
_symmetry.space_group_name_H-M   'P 1'
#
loop_
_entity.id
_entity.type
_entity.pdbx_description
1 polymer ?
#
loop_
_entity_poly.entity_id
_entity_poly.type
_entity_poly.pdbx_seq_one_letter_code
_entity_poly.pdbx_strand_id
1 'polypeptide(L)'
;MEMKRYQKEENFSPEKIAKLREHYKAILELLGEDPAREGLLKTPERVAKAMSFLTQGYEDDPLAIIRSATFKEEYRQMVLVKDIELYSLCEHHMLPFYGKAHVAYIPNGYITGLSKIARMVESLSLIHISEPTRLRR
;
A
#
# COMPACT_ATOMS: atom_id res chain seq x y z
N MET A 1 8.09 23.15 -19.33
CA MET A 1 8.44 21.88 -18.69
C MET A 1 7.14 21.26 -18.20
N GLU A 2 6.54 20.36 -19.02
CA GLU A 2 5.28 19.72 -18.68
C GLU A 2 5.47 18.80 -17.48
N MET A 3 4.80 19.10 -16.38
CA MET A 3 4.72 18.17 -15.26
C MET A 3 3.89 16.95 -15.71
N LYS A 4 4.54 15.82 -15.99
CA LYS A 4 3.85 14.56 -16.17
C LYS A 4 3.05 14.28 -14.89
N ARG A 5 1.72 14.36 -14.97
CA ARG A 5 0.84 13.88 -13.91
C ARG A 5 1.13 12.42 -13.71
N TYR A 6 1.51 12.04 -12.49
CA TYR A 6 1.63 10.66 -12.09
C TYR A 6 0.23 10.02 -12.22
N GLN A 7 0.10 9.12 -13.17
CA GLN A 7 -1.01 8.18 -13.20
C GLN A 7 -0.53 6.91 -12.52
N LYS A 8 -1.23 6.49 -11.47
CA LYS A 8 -1.01 5.20 -10.83
C LYS A 8 -1.44 4.13 -11.83
N GLU A 9 -0.49 3.58 -12.58
CA GLU A 9 -0.75 2.44 -13.44
C GLU A 9 -0.87 1.22 -12.52
N GLU A 10 -2.04 0.60 -12.50
CA GLU A 10 -2.24 -0.71 -11.86
C GLU A 10 -1.57 -1.79 -12.74
N ASN A 11 -0.25 -1.80 -12.76
CA ASN A 11 0.57 -2.76 -13.51
C ASN A 11 0.73 -4.05 -12.71
N PHE A 12 -0.39 -4.73 -12.42
CA PHE A 12 -0.28 -6.08 -11.86
C PHE A 12 0.14 -7.06 -12.95
N SER A 13 1.18 -7.84 -12.68
CA SER A 13 1.61 -8.89 -13.57
C SER A 13 0.44 -9.82 -13.90
N PRO A 14 0.03 -9.98 -15.17
CA PRO A 14 -1.05 -10.88 -15.55
C PRO A 14 -0.81 -12.32 -15.09
N GLU A 15 0.45 -12.76 -15.04
CA GLU A 15 0.84 -14.07 -14.56
C GLU A 15 0.59 -14.22 -13.06
N LYS A 16 0.95 -13.20 -12.25
CA LYS A 16 0.67 -13.16 -10.81
C LYS A 16 -0.83 -13.23 -10.54
N ILE A 17 -1.62 -12.45 -11.27
CA ILE A 17 -3.09 -12.47 -11.16
C ILE A 17 -3.66 -13.84 -11.54
N ALA A 18 -3.18 -14.47 -12.61
CA ALA A 18 -3.66 -15.78 -13.03
C ALA A 18 -3.38 -16.85 -11.97
N LYS A 19 -2.18 -16.90 -11.41
CA LYS A 19 -1.82 -17.83 -10.32
C LYS A 19 -2.67 -17.59 -9.07
N LEU A 20 -2.79 -16.35 -8.63
CA LEU A 20 -3.63 -16.01 -7.47
C LEU A 20 -5.09 -16.41 -7.70
N ARG A 21 -5.64 -16.18 -8.88
CA ARG A 21 -7.01 -16.58 -9.25
C ARG A 21 -7.24 -18.08 -9.07
N GLU A 22 -6.29 -18.92 -9.51
CA GLU A 22 -6.37 -20.37 -9.35
C GLU A 22 -6.38 -20.78 -7.86
N HIS A 23 -5.52 -20.17 -7.05
CA HIS A 23 -5.49 -20.43 -5.61
C HIS A 23 -6.78 -19.98 -4.92
N TYR A 24 -7.31 -18.82 -5.25
CA TYR A 24 -8.57 -18.34 -4.66
C TYR A 24 -9.78 -19.16 -5.10
N LYS A 25 -9.77 -19.73 -6.32
CA LYS A 25 -10.76 -20.72 -6.72
C LYS A 25 -10.70 -21.96 -5.84
N ALA A 26 -9.51 -22.52 -5.63
CA ALA A 26 -9.32 -23.66 -4.76
C ALA A 26 -9.71 -23.37 -3.30
N ILE A 27 -9.43 -22.17 -2.79
CA ILE A 27 -9.87 -21.74 -1.45
C ILE A 27 -11.40 -21.76 -1.35
N LEU A 28 -12.13 -21.25 -2.35
CA LEU A 28 -13.60 -21.30 -2.34
C LEU A 28 -14.13 -22.72 -2.29
N GLU A 29 -13.55 -23.63 -3.06
CA GLU A 29 -13.92 -25.05 -3.06
C GLU A 29 -13.67 -25.70 -1.68
N LEU A 30 -12.52 -25.41 -1.07
CA LEU A 30 -12.18 -25.91 0.28
C LEU A 30 -13.09 -25.35 1.38
N LEU A 31 -13.64 -24.16 1.21
CA LEU A 31 -14.62 -23.56 2.11
C LEU A 31 -16.04 -24.14 1.91
N GLY A 32 -16.25 -25.02 0.94
CA GLY A 32 -17.52 -25.64 0.64
C GLY A 32 -18.41 -24.83 -0.31
N GLU A 33 -17.84 -23.83 -0.99
CA GLU A 33 -18.56 -23.03 -1.99
C GLU A 33 -18.41 -23.63 -3.40
N ASP A 34 -19.42 -23.39 -4.26
CA ASP A 34 -19.32 -23.69 -5.68
C ASP A 34 -18.82 -22.47 -6.47
N PRO A 35 -17.56 -22.45 -6.90
CA PRO A 35 -17.01 -21.31 -7.66
C PRO A 35 -17.63 -21.17 -9.05
N ALA A 36 -18.40 -22.14 -9.53
CA ALA A 36 -19.09 -22.09 -10.82
C ALA A 36 -20.48 -21.40 -10.72
N ARG A 37 -21.02 -21.20 -9.51
CA ARG A 37 -22.26 -20.44 -9.35
C ARG A 37 -22.11 -18.98 -9.82
N GLU A 38 -23.15 -18.41 -10.41
CA GLU A 38 -23.15 -17.11 -11.07
C GLU A 38 -22.52 -16.00 -10.21
N GLY A 39 -22.84 -15.95 -8.93
CA GLY A 39 -22.32 -14.93 -7.99
C GLY A 39 -20.82 -15.04 -7.72
N LEU A 40 -20.19 -16.21 -7.93
CA LEU A 40 -18.78 -16.46 -7.63
C LEU A 40 -17.87 -16.56 -8.86
N LEU A 41 -18.42 -16.61 -10.08
CA LEU A 41 -17.63 -16.78 -11.32
C LEU A 41 -16.45 -15.79 -11.43
N LYS A 42 -16.65 -14.55 -11.01
CA LYS A 42 -15.63 -13.49 -11.08
C LYS A 42 -14.90 -13.26 -9.75
N THR A 43 -15.28 -13.94 -8.69
CA THR A 43 -14.73 -13.71 -7.34
C THR A 43 -13.25 -14.04 -7.26
N PRO A 44 -12.72 -15.17 -7.78
CA PRO A 44 -11.30 -15.47 -7.73
C PRO A 44 -10.43 -14.38 -8.37
N GLU A 45 -10.84 -13.84 -9.52
CA GLU A 45 -10.10 -12.76 -10.17
C GLU A 45 -10.19 -11.44 -9.41
N ARG A 46 -11.37 -11.11 -8.88
CA ARG A 46 -11.56 -9.89 -8.07
C ARG A 46 -10.71 -9.91 -6.81
N VAL A 47 -10.67 -11.05 -6.11
CA VAL A 47 -9.84 -11.21 -4.92
C VAL A 47 -8.35 -11.16 -5.28
N ALA A 48 -7.92 -11.79 -6.35
CA ALA A 48 -6.54 -11.73 -6.83
C ALA A 48 -6.08 -10.30 -7.09
N LYS A 49 -6.92 -9.49 -7.76
CA LYS A 49 -6.65 -8.07 -8.01
C LYS A 49 -6.63 -7.24 -6.72
N ALA A 50 -7.58 -7.46 -5.81
CA ALA A 50 -7.64 -6.78 -4.53
C ALA A 50 -6.41 -7.06 -3.68
N MET A 51 -5.97 -8.31 -3.60
CA MET A 51 -4.76 -8.68 -2.85
C MET A 51 -3.49 -8.12 -3.49
N SER A 52 -3.40 -8.11 -4.81
CA SER A 52 -2.28 -7.47 -5.50
C SER A 52 -2.23 -5.97 -5.24
N PHE A 53 -3.39 -5.30 -5.18
CA PHE A 53 -3.47 -3.90 -4.79
C PHE A 53 -3.03 -3.67 -3.33
N LEU A 54 -3.55 -4.46 -2.39
CA LEU A 54 -3.23 -4.35 -0.96
C LEU A 54 -1.77 -4.68 -0.62
N THR A 55 -1.04 -5.31 -1.54
CA THR A 55 0.37 -5.69 -1.37
C THR A 55 1.30 -5.02 -2.38
N GLN A 56 0.83 -4.02 -3.12
CA GLN A 56 1.62 -3.39 -4.19
C GLN A 56 2.86 -2.65 -3.67
N GLY A 57 2.84 -2.22 -2.42
CA GLY A 57 3.98 -1.54 -1.81
C GLY A 57 5.27 -2.39 -1.76
N TYR A 58 5.16 -3.73 -1.87
CA TYR A 58 6.35 -4.59 -2.02
C TYR A 58 7.14 -4.32 -3.32
N GLU A 59 6.53 -3.64 -4.29
CA GLU A 59 7.15 -3.27 -5.56
C GLU A 59 7.70 -1.83 -5.54
N ASP A 60 7.41 -1.07 -4.47
CA ASP A 60 7.85 0.32 -4.29
C ASP A 60 9.19 0.42 -3.52
N ASP A 61 9.94 1.49 -3.78
CA ASP A 61 11.07 1.91 -2.94
C ASP A 61 10.69 3.19 -2.18
N PRO A 62 10.36 3.09 -0.87
CA PRO A 62 9.97 4.24 -0.06
C PRO A 62 11.05 5.32 0.02
N LEU A 63 12.34 4.92 0.00
CA LEU A 63 13.45 5.87 0.02
C LEU A 63 13.57 6.62 -1.30
N ALA A 64 13.37 5.95 -2.43
CA ALA A 64 13.33 6.60 -3.73
C ALA A 64 12.16 7.58 -3.83
N ILE A 65 11.00 7.26 -3.25
CA ILE A 65 9.85 8.16 -3.18
C ILE A 65 10.23 9.47 -2.47
N ILE A 66 10.84 9.40 -1.29
CA ILE A 66 11.25 10.59 -0.53
C ILE A 66 12.30 11.39 -1.30
N ARG A 67 13.32 10.72 -1.83
CA ARG A 67 14.43 11.36 -2.56
C ARG A 67 13.99 12.03 -3.86
N SER A 68 12.89 11.58 -4.45
CA SER A 68 12.40 12.12 -5.74
C SER A 68 11.95 13.59 -5.68
N ALA A 69 11.73 14.15 -4.48
CA ALA A 69 11.37 15.56 -4.31
C ALA A 69 11.96 16.12 -3.00
N THR A 70 13.26 16.09 -2.91
CA THR A 70 14.03 16.70 -1.82
C THR A 70 14.61 18.03 -2.29
N PHE A 71 14.44 19.07 -1.51
CA PHE A 71 14.86 20.43 -1.82
C PHE A 71 15.84 20.91 -0.74
N LYS A 72 16.91 21.62 -1.17
CA LYS A 72 17.83 22.25 -0.24
C LYS A 72 17.17 23.49 0.35
N GLU A 73 17.02 23.51 1.68
CA GLU A 73 16.36 24.60 2.40
C GLU A 73 16.88 24.66 3.85
N GLU A 74 17.23 25.85 4.29
CA GLU A 74 17.70 26.09 5.66
C GLU A 74 16.54 26.28 6.66
N TYR A 75 15.56 25.39 6.58
CA TYR A 75 14.41 25.39 7.47
C TYR A 75 14.68 24.49 8.67
N ARG A 76 14.48 24.99 9.88
CA ARG A 76 14.79 24.28 11.13
C ARG A 76 13.58 24.00 12.02
N GLN A 77 12.40 24.45 11.61
CA GLN A 77 11.17 24.17 12.36
C GLN A 77 10.65 22.78 12.03
N MET A 78 9.94 22.19 12.97
CA MET A 78 9.30 20.90 12.77
C MET A 78 8.26 20.99 11.64
N VAL A 79 8.35 20.10 10.69
CA VAL A 79 7.30 19.85 9.68
C VAL A 79 6.43 18.72 10.20
N LEU A 80 5.12 18.96 10.29
CA LEU A 80 4.14 17.99 10.76
C LEU A 80 3.10 17.74 9.66
N VAL A 81 2.97 16.49 9.23
CA VAL A 81 1.92 16.03 8.32
C VAL A 81 1.00 15.10 9.10
N LYS A 82 -0.27 15.48 9.20
CA LYS A 82 -1.26 14.78 10.03
C LYS A 82 -2.31 14.10 9.18
N ASP A 83 -2.96 13.11 9.79
CA ASP A 83 -4.15 12.44 9.25
C ASP A 83 -3.91 11.79 7.88
N ILE A 84 -2.71 11.24 7.67
CA ILE A 84 -2.42 10.45 6.46
C ILE A 84 -3.16 9.11 6.61
N GLU A 85 -4.14 8.88 5.76
CA GLU A 85 -4.85 7.61 5.74
C GLU A 85 -3.92 6.47 5.31
N LEU A 86 -4.05 5.34 5.98
CA LEU A 86 -3.32 4.12 5.65
C LEU A 86 -4.24 2.91 5.63
N TYR A 87 -3.91 1.98 4.76
CA TYR A 87 -4.58 0.69 4.61
C TYR A 87 -3.52 -0.40 4.61
N SER A 88 -3.74 -1.48 5.33
CA SER A 88 -2.77 -2.57 5.44
C SER A 88 -3.47 -3.91 5.65
N LEU A 89 -2.70 -4.99 5.64
CA LEU A 89 -3.16 -6.33 5.97
C LEU A 89 -2.57 -6.77 7.31
N CYS A 90 -3.39 -7.39 8.15
CA CYS A 90 -2.91 -8.00 9.38
C CYS A 90 -2.05 -9.22 9.04
N GLU A 91 -0.84 -9.30 9.61
CA GLU A 91 0.07 -10.43 9.36
C GLU A 91 -0.44 -11.77 9.87
N HIS A 92 -1.28 -11.78 10.91
CA HIS A 92 -1.80 -12.99 11.51
C HIS A 92 -2.97 -13.60 10.73
N HIS A 93 -3.80 -12.78 10.11
CA HIS A 93 -5.08 -13.19 9.51
C HIS A 93 -5.23 -12.79 8.05
N MET A 94 -4.33 -11.98 7.50
CA MET A 94 -4.44 -11.36 6.17
C MET A 94 -5.75 -10.56 5.97
N LEU A 95 -6.35 -10.10 7.07
CA LEU A 95 -7.54 -9.24 7.01
C LEU A 95 -7.10 -7.78 6.85
N PRO A 96 -7.80 -6.99 6.01
CA PRO A 96 -7.51 -5.59 5.86
C PRO A 96 -7.90 -4.81 7.11
N PHE A 97 -7.08 -3.83 7.47
CA PHE A 97 -7.38 -2.82 8.46
C PHE A 97 -6.96 -1.45 7.94
N TYR A 98 -7.49 -0.41 8.55
CA TYR A 98 -7.18 0.98 8.19
C TYR A 98 -6.87 1.79 9.43
N GLY A 99 -6.19 2.90 9.22
CA GLY A 99 -5.84 3.81 10.28
C GLY A 99 -5.34 5.15 9.75
N LYS A 100 -4.73 5.93 10.65
CA LYS A 100 -4.11 7.21 10.32
C LYS A 100 -2.68 7.25 10.86
N ALA A 101 -1.78 7.78 10.06
CA ALA A 101 -0.41 8.08 10.46
C ALA A 101 -0.21 9.59 10.59
N HIS A 102 0.66 9.97 11.52
CA HIS A 102 1.15 11.34 11.66
C HIS A 102 2.67 11.29 11.56
N VAL A 103 3.24 12.09 10.67
CA VAL A 103 4.68 12.14 10.45
C VAL A 103 5.19 13.51 10.82
N ALA A 104 6.15 13.57 11.72
CA ALA A 104 6.85 14.79 12.08
C ALA A 104 8.36 14.61 11.85
N TYR A 105 9.00 15.62 11.29
CA TYR A 105 10.45 15.65 11.16
C TYR A 105 11.00 17.07 11.30
N ILE A 106 12.25 17.18 11.72
CA ILE A 106 12.99 18.44 11.75
C ILE A 106 13.99 18.41 10.59
N PRO A 107 13.86 19.33 9.62
CA PRO A 107 14.79 19.41 8.50
C PRO A 107 16.22 19.66 8.94
N ASN A 108 17.17 19.04 8.24
CA ASN A 108 18.59 19.28 8.40
C ASN A 108 19.21 19.64 7.03
N GLY A 109 18.97 20.87 6.61
CA GLY A 109 19.45 21.40 5.33
C GLY A 109 18.65 20.93 4.10
N TYR A 110 17.69 20.05 4.29
CA TYR A 110 16.82 19.55 3.21
C TYR A 110 15.39 19.36 3.71
N ILE A 111 14.44 19.69 2.86
CA ILE A 111 13.01 19.41 3.04
C ILE A 111 12.53 18.45 1.96
N THR A 112 11.48 17.71 2.24
CA THR A 112 10.80 16.86 1.25
C THR A 112 9.39 17.33 0.98
N GLY A 113 8.91 17.10 -0.24
CA GLY A 113 7.54 17.44 -0.61
C GLY A 113 6.51 16.69 0.25
N LEU A 114 5.50 17.39 0.78
CA LEU A 114 4.48 16.82 1.66
C LEU A 114 3.76 15.63 1.02
N SER A 115 3.50 15.70 -0.28
CA SER A 115 2.91 14.59 -1.06
C SER A 115 3.80 13.34 -1.11
N LYS A 116 5.13 13.48 -0.94
CA LYS A 116 6.05 12.35 -0.90
C LYS A 116 6.01 11.64 0.44
N ILE A 117 5.79 12.39 1.52
CA ILE A 117 5.57 11.83 2.86
C ILE A 117 4.30 10.98 2.86
N ALA A 118 3.19 11.50 2.36
CA ALA A 118 1.94 10.75 2.27
C ALA A 118 2.10 9.47 1.43
N ARG A 119 2.76 9.58 0.27
CA ARG A 119 3.01 8.42 -0.61
C ARG A 119 3.97 7.40 0.00
N MET A 120 4.98 7.84 0.75
CA MET A 120 5.85 6.93 1.49
C MET A 120 5.07 6.16 2.56
N VAL A 121 4.18 6.82 3.31
CA VAL A 121 3.31 6.16 4.29
C VAL A 121 2.39 5.16 3.60
N GLU A 122 1.79 5.53 2.47
CA GLU A 122 0.95 4.64 1.66
C GLU A 122 1.76 3.41 1.22
N SER A 123 2.92 3.61 0.61
CA SER A 123 3.82 2.52 0.18
C SER A 123 4.18 1.60 1.36
N LEU A 124 4.62 2.15 2.50
CA LEU A 124 4.97 1.36 3.68
C LEU A 124 3.78 0.58 4.25
N SER A 125 2.58 1.14 4.24
CA SER A 125 1.37 0.47 4.72
C SER A 125 0.98 -0.72 3.83
N LEU A 126 1.32 -0.67 2.53
CA LEU A 126 1.07 -1.72 1.55
C LEU A 126 2.28 -2.67 1.35
N ILE A 127 3.45 -2.38 1.96
CA ILE A 127 4.64 -3.24 1.94
C ILE A 127 4.57 -4.33 3.01
N HIS A 128 4.02 -4.04 4.17
CA HIS A 128 4.04 -4.96 5.28
C HIS A 128 2.64 -5.41 5.62
N ILE A 129 2.46 -6.72 5.59
CA ILE A 129 1.45 -7.35 6.40
C ILE A 129 1.91 -7.07 7.84
N SER A 130 1.37 -6.04 8.47
CA SER A 130 1.85 -5.53 9.75
C SER A 130 0.91 -5.87 10.90
N GLU A 131 1.50 -6.07 12.06
CA GLU A 131 0.74 -6.10 13.30
C GLU A 131 0.45 -4.64 13.73
N PRO A 132 -0.78 -4.29 14.13
CA PRO A 132 -1.01 -3.02 14.79
C PRO A 132 -0.15 -2.97 16.04
N THR A 133 0.87 -2.13 16.03
CA THR A 133 1.86 -2.03 17.10
C THR A 133 1.14 -1.67 18.39
N ARG A 134 0.96 -2.62 19.28
CA ARG A 134 0.68 -2.32 20.67
C ARG A 134 1.89 -1.56 21.19
N LEU A 135 1.74 -0.27 21.40
CA LEU A 135 2.67 0.47 22.23
C LEU A 135 2.82 -0.29 23.54
N ARG A 136 3.91 -1.04 23.70
CA ARG A 136 4.28 -1.57 25.00
C ARG A 136 4.58 -0.36 25.87
N ARG A 137 3.69 -0.10 26.83
CA ARG A 137 3.95 0.83 27.92
C ARG A 137 5.07 0.28 28.81
#